data_2ff35cd4eb32ac670c289d7b5616a1a9
#
_entry.id   2ff35cd4eb32ac670c289d7b5616a1a9
#
_cell.length_a   1.000
_cell.length_b   1.000
_cell.length_c   1.000
_cell.angle_alpha   90.00
_cell.angle_beta   90.00
_cell.angle_gamma   90.00
#
_symmetry.space_group_name_H-M   'P 1'
#
loop_
_entity.id
_entity.type
_entity.pdbx_description
1 polymer ?
#
loop_
_entity_poly.entity_id
_entity_poly.type
_entity_poly.pdbx_seq_one_letter_code
_entity_poly.pdbx_strand_id
1 'polypeptide(L)'
;MSASQKHTAPPAKLRPGRLRDLDALVALENAVFTTDILARRSFRHFLTAPNSSLIVAEDGDKLAGYALVLYPSRSKLARLYSIAVAPHIASRGIGPLLLAAAEAAAIRRRRRAMRLEVHEHNTRAIGRYEKSGYRLFGRLHRYYDDGADALRFEKPLGVGKNPA
;
A
#
# COMPACT_ATOMS: atom_id res chain seq x y z
N MET A 1 -19.64 39.20 -8.63
CA MET A 1 -19.78 37.86 -8.08
C MET A 1 -18.53 37.07 -8.43
N SER A 2 -17.65 36.91 -7.48
CA SER A 2 -16.42 36.12 -7.64
C SER A 2 -16.77 34.64 -7.63
N ALA A 3 -16.67 34.00 -8.77
CA ALA A 3 -16.65 32.53 -8.82
C ALA A 3 -15.37 32.10 -8.16
N SER A 4 -15.48 31.52 -6.96
CA SER A 4 -14.38 30.88 -6.27
C SER A 4 -13.94 29.69 -7.14
N GLN A 5 -12.92 29.87 -7.94
CA GLN A 5 -12.27 28.76 -8.60
C GLN A 5 -11.68 27.89 -7.49
N LYS A 6 -12.37 26.78 -7.21
CA LYS A 6 -11.77 25.70 -6.43
C LYS A 6 -10.53 25.28 -7.20
N HIS A 7 -9.38 25.71 -6.75
CA HIS A 7 -8.11 25.14 -7.18
C HIS A 7 -8.09 23.70 -6.66
N THR A 8 -8.59 22.78 -7.48
CA THR A 8 -8.36 21.36 -7.26
C THR A 8 -6.87 21.14 -7.47
N ALA A 9 -6.16 20.83 -6.39
CA ALA A 9 -4.76 20.42 -6.49
C ALA A 9 -4.65 19.26 -7.51
N PRO A 10 -3.60 19.24 -8.37
CA PRO A 10 -3.44 18.16 -9.31
C PRO A 10 -3.40 16.81 -8.57
N PRO A 11 -3.95 15.73 -9.16
CA PRO A 11 -3.93 14.42 -8.55
C PRO A 11 -2.47 13.96 -8.36
N ALA A 12 -2.22 13.19 -7.30
CA ALA A 12 -0.92 12.60 -7.05
C ALA A 12 -0.50 11.71 -8.24
N LYS A 13 0.75 11.81 -8.63
CA LYS A 13 1.33 10.99 -9.68
C LYS A 13 1.88 9.71 -9.10
N LEU A 14 1.44 8.56 -9.61
CA LEU A 14 1.97 7.27 -9.23
C LEU A 14 3.07 6.84 -10.19
N ARG A 15 4.13 6.27 -9.66
CA ARG A 15 5.25 5.72 -10.45
C ARG A 15 6.00 4.65 -9.66
N PRO A 16 6.84 3.82 -10.33
CA PRO A 16 7.75 2.94 -9.62
C PRO A 16 8.73 3.73 -8.75
N GLY A 17 9.01 3.25 -7.55
CA GLY A 17 10.05 3.79 -6.69
C GLY A 17 11.43 3.53 -7.26
N ARG A 18 12.37 4.43 -6.98
CA ARG A 18 13.77 4.36 -7.43
C ARG A 18 14.72 4.58 -6.27
N LEU A 19 15.98 4.21 -6.41
CA LEU A 19 16.98 4.38 -5.35
C LEU A 19 17.09 5.84 -4.87
N ARG A 20 16.86 6.80 -5.73
CA ARG A 20 16.82 8.22 -5.35
C ARG A 20 15.69 8.58 -4.37
N ASP A 21 14.68 7.71 -4.24
CA ASP A 21 13.55 7.91 -3.32
C ASP A 21 13.85 7.42 -1.90
N LEU A 22 15.00 6.80 -1.69
CA LEU A 22 15.32 6.11 -0.44
C LEU A 22 15.21 7.01 0.80
N ASP A 23 15.79 8.21 0.77
CA ASP A 23 15.74 9.14 1.90
C ASP A 23 14.31 9.59 2.19
N ALA A 24 13.54 9.90 1.14
CA ALA A 24 12.14 10.30 1.27
C ALA A 24 11.26 9.17 1.81
N LEU A 25 11.51 7.93 1.39
CA LEU A 25 10.79 6.74 1.90
C LEU A 25 11.07 6.51 3.39
N VAL A 26 12.33 6.61 3.80
CA VAL A 26 12.70 6.49 5.22
C VAL A 26 12.03 7.58 6.06
N ALA A 27 12.04 8.82 5.58
CA ALA A 27 11.40 9.94 6.27
C ALA A 27 9.88 9.74 6.39
N LEU A 28 9.23 9.29 5.32
CA LEU A 28 7.80 9.00 5.30
C LEU A 28 7.43 7.88 6.28
N GLU A 29 8.19 6.79 6.28
CA GLU A 29 7.99 5.65 7.17
C GLU A 29 8.05 6.08 8.64
N ASN A 30 9.05 6.87 9.01
CA ASN A 30 9.21 7.38 10.36
C ASN A 30 8.12 8.40 10.75
N ALA A 31 7.55 9.10 9.79
CA ALA A 31 6.45 10.04 10.03
C ALA A 31 5.10 9.34 10.24
N VAL A 32 4.89 8.19 9.61
CA VAL A 32 3.61 7.46 9.63
C VAL A 32 3.56 6.43 10.74
N PHE A 33 4.63 5.67 10.94
CA PHE A 33 4.65 4.52 11.86
C PHE A 33 5.49 4.81 13.10
N THR A 34 5.05 4.26 14.24
CA THR A 34 5.77 4.31 15.51
C THR A 34 6.38 2.97 15.89
N THR A 35 5.85 1.87 15.32
CA THR A 35 6.31 0.49 15.54
C THR A 35 6.40 -0.23 14.20
N ASP A 36 7.15 -1.32 14.16
CA ASP A 36 7.32 -2.16 12.97
C ASP A 36 7.80 -1.37 11.74
N ILE A 37 8.70 -0.43 11.97
CA ILE A 37 9.22 0.51 10.97
C ILE A 37 10.17 -0.23 10.03
N LEU A 38 9.95 -0.09 8.71
CA LEU A 38 10.87 -0.58 7.71
C LEU A 38 12.20 0.17 7.76
N ALA A 39 13.29 -0.57 7.87
CA ALA A 39 14.63 -0.01 7.90
C ALA A 39 15.07 0.45 6.49
N ARG A 40 15.99 1.41 6.47
CA ARG A 40 16.61 1.91 5.22
C ARG A 40 17.12 0.77 4.33
N ARG A 41 17.80 -0.22 4.91
CA ARG A 41 18.32 -1.39 4.17
C ARG A 41 17.22 -2.20 3.50
N SER A 42 16.04 -2.29 4.14
CA SER A 42 14.89 -3.00 3.59
C SER A 42 14.31 -2.25 2.39
N PHE A 43 14.14 -0.94 2.48
CA PHE A 43 13.74 -0.12 1.35
C PHE A 43 14.71 -0.24 0.17
N ARG A 44 16.01 -0.17 0.44
CA ARG A 44 17.03 -0.34 -0.59
C ARG A 44 16.90 -1.68 -1.29
N HIS A 45 16.69 -2.75 -0.52
CA HIS A 45 16.48 -4.09 -1.06
C HIS A 45 15.24 -4.14 -1.95
N PHE A 46 14.10 -3.69 -1.47
CA PHE A 46 12.82 -3.78 -2.20
C PHE A 46 12.76 -2.86 -3.42
N LEU A 47 13.51 -1.77 -3.45
CA LEU A 47 13.61 -0.90 -4.62
C LEU A 47 14.26 -1.59 -5.82
N THR A 48 15.08 -2.61 -5.59
CA THR A 48 15.83 -3.31 -6.64
C THR A 48 15.49 -4.79 -6.76
N ALA A 49 14.76 -5.37 -5.80
CA ALA A 49 14.43 -6.79 -5.82
C ALA A 49 13.45 -7.13 -6.95
N PRO A 50 13.68 -8.23 -7.70
CA PRO A 50 12.83 -8.59 -8.83
C PRO A 50 11.47 -9.16 -8.41
N ASN A 51 11.33 -9.62 -7.18
CA ASN A 51 10.12 -10.22 -6.64
C ASN A 51 9.31 -9.26 -5.75
N SER A 52 9.44 -7.98 -6.00
CA SER A 52 8.66 -6.94 -5.33
C SER A 52 8.30 -5.81 -6.29
N SER A 53 7.26 -5.06 -5.94
CA SER A 53 6.91 -3.79 -6.56
C SER A 53 6.79 -2.75 -5.47
N LEU A 54 7.60 -1.71 -5.55
CA LEU A 54 7.48 -0.55 -4.68
C LEU A 54 7.00 0.63 -5.52
N ILE A 55 5.79 1.09 -5.24
CA ILE A 55 5.10 2.16 -5.97
C ILE A 55 5.08 3.38 -5.08
N VAL A 56 5.45 4.53 -5.62
CA VAL A 56 5.41 5.81 -4.91
C VAL A 56 4.37 6.73 -5.50
N ALA A 57 3.78 7.56 -4.64
CA ALA A 57 2.90 8.64 -5.02
C ALA A 57 3.61 9.96 -4.80
N GLU A 58 3.67 10.79 -5.84
CA GLU A 58 4.23 12.14 -5.78
C GLU A 58 3.12 13.18 -5.70
N ASP A 59 3.30 14.16 -4.81
CA ASP A 59 2.52 15.38 -4.77
C ASP A 59 3.47 16.56 -5.07
N GLY A 60 3.48 17.00 -6.33
CA GLY A 60 4.50 17.90 -6.81
C GLY A 60 5.88 17.20 -6.84
N ASP A 61 6.84 17.76 -6.12
CA ASP A 61 8.20 17.20 -5.98
C ASP A 61 8.41 16.41 -4.68
N LYS A 62 7.34 16.25 -3.88
CA LYS A 62 7.40 15.54 -2.59
C LYS A 62 6.73 14.18 -2.67
N LEU A 63 7.28 13.23 -1.91
CA LEU A 63 6.67 11.93 -1.74
C LEU A 63 5.44 12.03 -0.84
N ALA A 64 4.30 11.59 -1.39
CA ALA A 64 3.01 11.62 -0.70
C ALA A 64 2.64 10.27 -0.06
N GLY A 65 3.22 9.19 -0.55
CA GLY A 65 2.93 7.85 -0.07
C GLY A 65 3.68 6.79 -0.84
N TYR A 66 3.57 5.54 -0.37
CA TYR A 66 4.08 4.38 -1.07
C TYR A 66 3.22 3.15 -0.81
N ALA A 67 3.32 2.17 -1.69
CA ALA A 67 2.83 0.81 -1.48
C ALA A 67 3.93 -0.18 -1.85
N LEU A 68 4.10 -1.21 -1.02
CA LEU A 68 5.06 -2.29 -1.24
C LEU A 68 4.32 -3.61 -1.38
N VAL A 69 4.48 -4.24 -2.54
CA VAL A 69 3.91 -5.55 -2.85
C VAL A 69 5.03 -6.57 -2.99
N LEU A 70 4.88 -7.70 -2.32
CA LEU A 70 5.78 -8.84 -2.44
C LEU A 70 5.14 -9.94 -3.27
N TYR A 71 5.96 -10.61 -4.06
CA TYR A 71 5.53 -11.74 -4.89
C TYR A 71 6.26 -13.01 -4.44
N PRO A 72 5.70 -13.77 -3.48
CA PRO A 72 6.32 -15.02 -3.05
C PRO A 72 6.54 -15.96 -4.23
N SER A 73 7.71 -16.59 -4.28
CA SER A 73 8.03 -17.55 -5.34
C SER A 73 7.14 -18.78 -5.26
N ARG A 74 6.86 -19.40 -6.41
CA ARG A 74 6.01 -20.59 -6.53
C ARG A 74 4.59 -20.39 -5.98
N SER A 75 4.11 -19.15 -5.95
CA SER A 75 2.79 -18.79 -5.44
C SER A 75 2.00 -18.03 -6.49
N LYS A 76 0.69 -18.14 -6.43
CA LYS A 76 -0.24 -17.30 -7.21
C LYS A 76 -0.73 -16.09 -6.40
N LEU A 77 -0.19 -15.92 -5.21
CA LEU A 77 -0.58 -14.83 -4.31
C LEU A 77 0.41 -13.66 -4.42
N ALA A 78 -0.11 -12.46 -4.22
CA ALA A 78 0.67 -11.28 -3.92
C ALA A 78 0.40 -10.87 -2.48
N ARG A 79 1.37 -10.23 -1.83
CA ARG A 79 1.22 -9.73 -0.47
C ARG A 79 1.44 -8.23 -0.45
N LEU A 80 0.43 -7.49 -0.02
CA LEU A 80 0.62 -6.07 0.31
C LEU A 80 1.34 -6.01 1.66
N TYR A 81 2.63 -5.72 1.60
CA TYR A 81 3.48 -5.76 2.78
C TYR A 81 3.35 -4.49 3.61
N SER A 82 3.30 -3.34 2.94
CA SER A 82 3.13 -2.04 3.61
C SER A 82 2.50 -1.03 2.65
N ILE A 83 1.74 -0.12 3.23
CA ILE A 83 1.18 1.04 2.54
C ILE A 83 1.20 2.21 3.51
N ALA A 84 1.67 3.35 3.07
CA ALA A 84 1.77 4.56 3.88
C ALA A 84 1.40 5.79 3.07
N VAL A 85 0.69 6.71 3.70
CA VAL A 85 0.33 8.01 3.13
C VAL A 85 0.78 9.09 4.11
N ALA A 86 1.39 10.15 3.60
CA ALA A 86 1.83 11.28 4.41
C ALA A 86 0.65 11.87 5.17
N PRO A 87 0.79 12.13 6.51
CA PRO A 87 -0.36 12.52 7.34
C PRO A 87 -1.07 13.79 6.87
N HIS A 88 -0.32 14.77 6.34
CA HIS A 88 -0.87 16.06 5.93
C HIS A 88 -1.76 16.00 4.67
N ILE A 89 -1.72 14.88 3.94
CA ILE A 89 -2.50 14.69 2.70
C ILE A 89 -3.32 13.40 2.71
N ALA A 90 -3.45 12.75 3.87
CA ALA A 90 -4.16 11.46 3.99
C ALA A 90 -5.63 11.52 3.52
N SER A 91 -6.29 12.68 3.61
CA SER A 91 -7.68 12.86 3.20
C SER A 91 -7.88 13.02 1.68
N ARG A 92 -6.83 13.06 0.88
CA ARG A 92 -6.90 13.34 -0.57
C ARG A 92 -7.08 12.12 -1.46
N GLY A 93 -7.39 10.96 -0.88
CA GLY A 93 -7.66 9.73 -1.64
C GLY A 93 -6.41 9.02 -2.17
N ILE A 94 -5.23 9.33 -1.66
CA ILE A 94 -3.96 8.73 -2.11
C ILE A 94 -3.86 7.26 -1.70
N GLY A 95 -4.36 6.89 -0.52
CA GLY A 95 -4.38 5.51 -0.06
C GLY A 95 -5.12 4.58 -1.01
N PRO A 96 -6.37 4.87 -1.39
CA PRO A 96 -7.10 4.11 -2.41
C PRO A 96 -6.40 4.04 -3.76
N LEU A 97 -5.75 5.12 -4.21
CA LEU A 97 -4.99 5.13 -5.47
C LEU A 97 -3.79 4.18 -5.39
N LEU A 98 -3.04 4.21 -4.30
CA LEU A 98 -1.91 3.31 -4.07
C LEU A 98 -2.36 1.85 -4.00
N LEU A 99 -3.46 1.57 -3.31
CA LEU A 99 -4.01 0.22 -3.24
C LEU A 99 -4.41 -0.29 -4.62
N ALA A 100 -5.10 0.52 -5.41
CA ALA A 100 -5.46 0.16 -6.79
C ALA A 100 -4.23 -0.09 -7.67
N ALA A 101 -3.18 0.73 -7.53
CA ALA A 101 -1.93 0.54 -8.25
C ALA A 101 -1.19 -0.74 -7.83
N ALA A 102 -1.22 -1.07 -6.53
CA ALA A 102 -0.66 -2.31 -6.00
C ALA A 102 -1.38 -3.54 -6.59
N GLU A 103 -2.70 -3.50 -6.64
CA GLU A 103 -3.51 -4.57 -7.24
C GLU A 103 -3.23 -4.71 -8.73
N ALA A 104 -3.15 -3.59 -9.46
CA ALA A 104 -2.80 -3.60 -10.88
C ALA A 104 -1.41 -4.19 -11.13
N ALA A 105 -0.43 -3.87 -10.29
CA ALA A 105 0.92 -4.44 -10.38
C ALA A 105 0.90 -5.97 -10.15
N ALA A 106 0.13 -6.43 -9.18
CA ALA A 106 -0.04 -7.86 -8.90
C ALA A 106 -0.70 -8.60 -10.08
N ILE A 107 -1.72 -8.01 -10.70
CA ILE A 107 -2.39 -8.55 -11.88
C ILE A 107 -1.41 -8.67 -13.04
N ARG A 108 -0.57 -7.67 -13.29
CA ARG A 108 0.48 -7.74 -14.34
C ARG A 108 1.47 -8.87 -14.09
N ARG A 109 1.71 -9.23 -12.83
CA ARG A 109 2.52 -10.38 -12.41
C ARG A 109 1.74 -11.69 -12.38
N ARG A 110 0.51 -11.71 -12.90
CA ARG A 110 -0.37 -12.89 -12.97
C ARG A 110 -0.68 -13.50 -11.60
N ARG A 111 -0.71 -12.67 -10.57
CA ARG A 111 -1.13 -13.10 -9.24
C ARG A 111 -2.66 -13.09 -9.18
N ARG A 112 -3.23 -14.09 -8.51
CA ARG A 112 -4.69 -14.32 -8.47
C ARG A 112 -5.36 -13.71 -7.27
N ALA A 113 -4.61 -13.39 -6.24
CA ALA A 113 -5.15 -12.78 -5.03
C ALA A 113 -4.11 -11.91 -4.36
N MET A 114 -4.59 -10.89 -3.66
CA MET A 114 -3.80 -10.05 -2.76
C MET A 114 -4.14 -10.41 -1.33
N ARG A 115 -3.13 -10.66 -0.52
CA ARG A 115 -3.25 -10.85 0.93
C ARG A 115 -2.54 -9.74 1.68
N LEU A 116 -3.04 -9.44 2.86
CA LEU A 116 -2.45 -8.45 3.75
C LEU A 116 -2.73 -8.80 5.21
N GLU A 117 -1.89 -8.28 6.09
CA GLU A 117 -2.10 -8.28 7.53
C GLU A 117 -2.33 -6.85 7.99
N VAL A 118 -3.26 -6.67 8.92
CA VAL A 118 -3.57 -5.37 9.51
C VAL A 118 -3.71 -5.53 11.03
N HIS A 119 -3.21 -4.53 11.76
CA HIS A 119 -3.33 -4.49 13.23
C HIS A 119 -4.79 -4.52 13.65
N GLU A 120 -5.14 -5.39 14.59
CA GLU A 120 -6.54 -5.61 15.00
C GLU A 120 -7.24 -4.34 15.50
N HIS A 121 -6.49 -3.36 16.00
CA HIS A 121 -7.05 -2.10 16.47
C HIS A 121 -7.04 -0.98 15.43
N ASN A 122 -6.50 -1.24 14.25
CA ASN A 122 -6.51 -0.25 13.15
C ASN A 122 -7.85 -0.30 12.40
N THR A 123 -8.91 0.17 13.07
CA THR A 123 -10.28 0.11 12.56
C THR A 123 -10.46 0.89 11.26
N ARG A 124 -9.71 1.97 11.08
CA ARG A 124 -9.76 2.79 9.86
C ARG A 124 -9.23 2.02 8.65
N ALA A 125 -8.09 1.36 8.79
CA ALA A 125 -7.52 0.53 7.73
C ALA A 125 -8.41 -0.68 7.42
N ILE A 126 -8.91 -1.36 8.45
CA ILE A 126 -9.85 -2.49 8.31
C ILE A 126 -11.04 -2.08 7.47
N GLY A 127 -11.69 -0.96 7.80
CA GLY A 127 -12.84 -0.45 7.06
C GLY A 127 -12.51 -0.14 5.60
N ARG A 128 -11.33 0.40 5.31
CA ARG A 128 -10.87 0.66 3.93
C ARG A 128 -10.69 -0.63 3.14
N TYR A 129 -10.07 -1.64 3.72
CA TYR A 129 -9.86 -2.91 3.05
C TYR A 129 -11.18 -3.62 2.77
N GLU A 130 -12.10 -3.64 3.74
CA GLU A 130 -13.44 -4.21 3.55
C GLU A 130 -14.19 -3.51 2.41
N LYS A 131 -14.17 -2.18 2.38
CA LYS A 131 -14.78 -1.41 1.28
C LYS A 131 -14.14 -1.69 -0.07
N SER A 132 -12.87 -2.03 -0.09
CA SER A 132 -12.12 -2.35 -1.31
C SER A 132 -12.29 -3.81 -1.76
N GLY A 133 -13.11 -4.60 -1.06
CA GLY A 133 -13.42 -5.97 -1.44
C GLY A 133 -12.57 -7.04 -0.76
N TYR A 134 -11.77 -6.66 0.23
CA TYR A 134 -10.99 -7.62 1.03
C TYR A 134 -11.88 -8.30 2.06
N ARG A 135 -11.66 -9.60 2.27
CA ARG A 135 -12.39 -10.42 3.24
C ARG A 135 -11.44 -11.00 4.26
N LEU A 136 -11.85 -10.97 5.52
CA LEU A 136 -11.14 -11.61 6.62
C LEU A 136 -11.10 -13.12 6.43
N PHE A 137 -9.91 -13.72 6.51
CA PHE A 137 -9.75 -15.18 6.41
C PHE A 137 -8.94 -15.79 7.54
N GLY A 138 -8.32 -14.99 8.38
CA GLY A 138 -7.50 -15.51 9.47
C GLY A 138 -7.00 -14.45 10.43
N ARG A 139 -6.29 -14.92 11.43
CA ARG A 139 -5.71 -14.11 12.48
C ARG A 139 -4.36 -14.70 12.87
N LEU A 140 -3.35 -13.83 13.09
CA LEU A 140 -2.04 -14.21 13.63
C LEU A 140 -1.92 -13.64 15.04
N HIS A 141 -1.84 -14.50 16.03
CA HIS A 141 -1.75 -14.08 17.43
C HIS A 141 -0.42 -13.46 17.75
N ARG A 142 -0.43 -12.35 18.50
CA ARG A 142 0.76 -11.63 18.97
C ARG A 142 1.76 -11.32 17.85
N TYR A 143 1.25 -10.88 16.73
CA TYR A 143 2.04 -10.65 15.51
C TYR A 143 2.89 -9.39 15.60
N TYR A 144 2.38 -8.33 16.23
CA TYR A 144 3.04 -7.03 16.33
C TYR A 144 3.83 -6.90 17.63
N ASP A 145 4.79 -5.99 17.66
CA ASP A 145 5.67 -5.76 18.82
C ASP A 145 4.92 -5.34 20.09
N ASP A 146 3.74 -4.73 19.94
CA ASP A 146 2.85 -4.35 21.05
C ASP A 146 2.02 -5.54 21.61
N GLY A 147 2.20 -6.73 21.06
CA GLY A 147 1.46 -7.93 21.44
C GLY A 147 0.08 -8.05 20.77
N ALA A 148 -0.30 -7.11 19.93
CA ALA A 148 -1.58 -7.17 19.22
C ALA A 148 -1.57 -8.22 18.11
N ASP A 149 -2.77 -8.72 17.81
CA ASP A 149 -2.98 -9.66 16.73
C ASP A 149 -2.99 -8.94 15.36
N ALA A 150 -2.60 -9.66 14.32
CA ALA A 150 -2.85 -9.28 12.95
C ALA A 150 -4.11 -9.95 12.43
N LEU A 151 -4.99 -9.18 11.82
CA LEU A 151 -6.08 -9.71 11.02
C LEU A 151 -5.58 -9.94 9.59
N ARG A 152 -5.94 -11.06 8.99
CA ARG A 152 -5.53 -11.42 7.64
C ARG A 152 -6.70 -11.27 6.68
N PHE A 153 -6.49 -10.49 5.63
CA PHE A 153 -7.48 -10.22 4.59
C PHE A 153 -6.97 -10.70 3.23
N GLU A 154 -7.92 -11.06 2.38
CA GLU A 154 -7.66 -11.50 1.01
C GLU A 154 -8.69 -10.92 0.05
N LYS A 155 -8.21 -10.59 -1.15
CA LYS A 155 -9.06 -10.17 -2.28
C LYS A 155 -8.65 -10.92 -3.52
N PRO A 156 -9.59 -11.59 -4.22
CA PRO A 156 -9.34 -12.13 -5.56
C PRO A 156 -9.02 -11.02 -6.55
N LEU A 157 -8.02 -11.24 -7.43
CA LEU A 157 -7.57 -10.28 -8.42
C LEU A 157 -7.74 -10.82 -9.84
N GLY A 158 -7.96 -9.92 -10.79
CA GLY A 158 -7.82 -10.24 -12.20
C GLY A 158 -8.78 -11.27 -12.74
N VAL A 159 -9.80 -11.65 -11.98
CA VAL A 159 -10.90 -12.42 -12.51
C VAL A 159 -11.70 -11.45 -13.38
N GLY A 160 -11.35 -11.39 -14.65
CA GLY A 160 -12.22 -10.75 -15.61
C GLY A 160 -13.63 -11.22 -15.32
N LYS A 161 -14.58 -10.32 -15.15
CA LYS A 161 -15.97 -10.68 -15.22
C LYS A 161 -16.15 -11.34 -16.57
N ASN A 162 -16.11 -12.65 -16.60
CA ASN A 162 -16.60 -13.38 -17.76
C ASN A 162 -18.07 -12.99 -17.85
N PRO A 163 -18.48 -12.26 -18.86
CA PRO A 163 -19.90 -12.14 -19.11
C PRO A 163 -20.39 -13.54 -19.43
N ALA A 164 -21.17 -14.06 -18.53
CA ALA A 164 -21.94 -15.24 -18.82
C ALA A 164 -22.82 -14.94 -20.04
#